data_7039e757c7d5148d65ae498dbbc8b3b7
#
_entry.id   7039e757c7d5148d65ae498dbbc8b3b7
#
_cell.length_a   1.000
_cell.length_b   1.000
_cell.length_c   1.000
_cell.angle_alpha   90.00
_cell.angle_beta   90.00
_cell.angle_gamma   90.00
#
_symmetry.space_group_name_H-M   'P 1'
#
loop_
_entity.id
_entity.type
_entity.pdbx_description
1 polymer ?
#
loop_
_entity_poly.entity_id
_entity_poly.type
_entity_poly.pdbx_seq_one_letter_code
_entity_poly.pdbx_strand_id
1 'polypeptide(L)'
;MKLRPTLLSAAIIILGLPALAQTPRYADSNINFEKYFSPATEAEVAPDAQGFIGRWLLLDPISKPNRSNTVFVDSYIREAFQREYYKGMAASMNTLDKNFPKDGQKIKAVVDGQKPVDLTAGRPRFYEEPEIIPQKVTLKWHAIDSKFFNVKLFRFATGQDLTRYGVIFWAVTVINCEEDIENVRLAVGSNSASMWWLNNEEAVILSGDRRMVMDDCASERLTLKKGKNILKGAVINGPGMSDFCVRFIDEAGKPVTNITITTK
;
A
#
# COMPACT_ATOMS: atom_id res chain seq x y z
N MET A 1 -34.38 -79.96 14.78
CA MET A 1 -34.80 -78.65 14.33
C MET A 1 -33.71 -77.65 14.74
N LYS A 2 -32.79 -77.26 13.80
CA LYS A 2 -31.64 -76.38 14.10
C LYS A 2 -31.99 -74.98 13.62
N LEU A 3 -32.13 -74.06 14.56
CA LEU A 3 -32.28 -72.62 14.27
C LEU A 3 -30.94 -72.03 13.81
N ARG A 4 -30.91 -71.43 12.63
CA ARG A 4 -29.79 -70.63 12.12
C ARG A 4 -29.90 -69.21 12.66
N PRO A 5 -28.86 -68.56 13.16
CA PRO A 5 -28.90 -67.15 13.50
C PRO A 5 -28.69 -66.30 12.24
N THR A 6 -29.63 -65.39 11.99
CA THR A 6 -29.53 -64.35 10.96
C THR A 6 -28.60 -63.22 11.46
N LEU A 7 -27.48 -63.06 10.77
CA LEU A 7 -26.60 -61.91 11.01
C LEU A 7 -27.22 -60.65 10.37
N LEU A 8 -27.64 -59.69 11.21
CA LEU A 8 -27.99 -58.36 10.77
C LEU A 8 -26.70 -57.56 10.55
N SER A 9 -26.36 -57.28 9.31
CA SER A 9 -25.29 -56.34 8.97
C SER A 9 -25.78 -54.94 9.20
N ALA A 10 -25.30 -54.28 10.24
CA ALA A 10 -25.53 -52.84 10.44
C ALA A 10 -24.58 -52.07 9.47
N ALA A 11 -25.15 -51.45 8.45
CA ALA A 11 -24.44 -50.51 7.62
C ALA A 11 -24.23 -49.21 8.38
N ILE A 12 -22.98 -48.95 8.76
CA ILE A 12 -22.59 -47.64 9.33
C ILE A 12 -22.54 -46.64 8.18
N ILE A 13 -23.55 -45.80 8.08
CA ILE A 13 -23.56 -44.63 7.20
C ILE A 13 -22.64 -43.60 7.86
N ILE A 14 -21.43 -43.50 7.39
CA ILE A 14 -20.51 -42.36 7.71
C ILE A 14 -21.08 -41.17 6.97
N LEU A 15 -21.94 -40.38 7.63
CA LEU A 15 -22.26 -39.03 7.19
C LEU A 15 -20.98 -38.21 7.23
N GLY A 16 -20.33 -38.07 6.07
CA GLY A 16 -19.25 -37.13 5.92
C GLY A 16 -19.75 -35.74 6.28
N LEU A 17 -19.28 -35.23 7.41
CA LEU A 17 -19.44 -33.82 7.73
C LEU A 17 -18.92 -33.01 6.54
N PRO A 18 -19.69 -32.04 6.00
CA PRO A 18 -19.17 -31.17 4.98
C PRO A 18 -17.92 -30.52 5.58
N ALA A 19 -16.79 -30.65 4.90
CA ALA A 19 -15.60 -29.89 5.24
C ALA A 19 -16.07 -28.43 5.32
N LEU A 20 -16.06 -27.86 6.51
CA LEU A 20 -16.28 -26.43 6.70
C LEU A 20 -15.24 -25.77 5.80
N ALA A 21 -15.71 -25.23 4.66
CA ALA A 21 -14.88 -24.42 3.81
C ALA A 21 -14.28 -23.37 4.74
N GLN A 22 -12.97 -23.42 4.96
CA GLN A 22 -12.30 -22.40 5.76
C GLN A 22 -12.60 -21.09 5.06
N THR A 23 -13.40 -20.26 5.69
CA THR A 23 -13.65 -18.90 5.25
C THR A 23 -12.28 -18.28 5.03
N PRO A 24 -12.00 -17.70 3.86
CA PRO A 24 -10.68 -17.08 3.63
C PRO A 24 -10.35 -16.19 4.81
N ARG A 25 -9.13 -16.31 5.33
CA ARG A 25 -8.67 -15.61 6.56
C ARG A 25 -8.89 -14.09 6.50
N TYR A 26 -9.22 -13.55 5.33
CA TYR A 26 -9.44 -12.14 5.03
C TYR A 26 -10.87 -11.82 4.55
N ALA A 27 -11.81 -12.76 4.64
CA ALA A 27 -13.23 -12.49 4.26
C ALA A 27 -13.81 -11.30 5.04
N ASP A 28 -13.42 -11.14 6.31
CA ASP A 28 -13.84 -10.02 7.15
C ASP A 28 -13.11 -8.71 6.83
N SER A 29 -12.05 -8.73 6.05
CA SER A 29 -11.25 -7.55 5.76
C SER A 29 -11.93 -6.58 4.79
N ASN A 30 -12.74 -7.07 3.86
CA ASN A 30 -13.55 -6.23 2.98
C ASN A 30 -14.63 -5.46 3.76
N ILE A 31 -15.19 -6.05 4.81
CA ILE A 31 -16.16 -5.41 5.71
C ILE A 31 -15.52 -4.22 6.44
N ASN A 32 -14.19 -4.26 6.67
CA ASN A 32 -13.46 -3.19 7.33
C ASN A 32 -13.00 -2.07 6.38
N PHE A 33 -13.03 -2.25 5.06
CA PHE A 33 -12.57 -1.24 4.11
C PHE A 33 -13.37 0.06 4.26
N GLU A 34 -14.68 -0.01 4.25
CA GLU A 34 -15.57 1.14 4.39
C GLU A 34 -15.43 1.87 5.73
N LYS A 35 -14.91 1.20 6.76
CA LYS A 35 -14.59 1.84 8.04
C LYS A 35 -13.42 2.82 7.91
N TYR A 36 -12.50 2.57 6.99
CA TYR A 36 -11.25 3.33 6.84
C TYR A 36 -11.25 4.25 5.63
N PHE A 37 -12.00 3.90 4.59
CA PHE A 37 -12.02 4.60 3.32
C PHE A 37 -13.42 4.83 2.79
N SER A 38 -13.54 5.83 1.92
CA SER A 38 -14.66 6.00 1.00
C SER A 38 -14.12 6.24 -0.41
N PRO A 39 -14.89 5.92 -1.46
CA PRO A 39 -14.52 6.31 -2.81
C PRO A 39 -14.33 7.83 -2.89
N ALA A 40 -13.28 8.28 -3.57
CA ALA A 40 -13.09 9.71 -3.79
C ALA A 40 -14.21 10.26 -4.68
N THR A 41 -14.67 11.45 -4.35
CA THR A 41 -15.68 12.15 -5.15
C THR A 41 -15.04 12.99 -6.26
N GLU A 42 -15.86 13.48 -7.21
CA GLU A 42 -15.44 14.38 -8.28
C GLU A 42 -15.00 15.76 -7.77
N ALA A 43 -15.60 16.23 -6.68
CA ALA A 43 -15.31 17.52 -6.10
C ALA A 43 -13.92 17.51 -5.41
N GLU A 44 -13.19 18.60 -5.53
CA GLU A 44 -11.97 18.81 -4.76
C GLU A 44 -12.29 18.90 -3.26
N VAL A 45 -11.36 18.46 -2.42
CA VAL A 45 -11.48 18.51 -0.96
C VAL A 45 -10.32 19.29 -0.34
N ALA A 46 -10.56 19.96 0.76
CA ALA A 46 -9.48 20.51 1.56
C ALA A 46 -8.75 19.40 2.33
N PRO A 47 -7.51 19.61 2.78
CA PRO A 47 -6.91 18.77 3.81
C PRO A 47 -7.76 18.82 5.09
N ASP A 48 -7.50 17.93 6.03
CA ASP A 48 -8.19 17.98 7.32
C ASP A 48 -7.79 19.24 8.15
N ALA A 49 -8.41 19.43 9.29
CA ALA A 49 -8.14 20.59 10.16
C ALA A 49 -6.68 20.68 10.65
N GLN A 50 -5.93 19.57 10.60
CA GLN A 50 -4.52 19.50 10.94
C GLN A 50 -3.62 19.53 9.69
N GLY A 51 -4.19 19.73 8.51
CA GLY A 51 -3.49 19.81 7.23
C GLY A 51 -3.19 18.46 6.57
N PHE A 52 -3.63 17.33 7.13
CA PHE A 52 -3.33 16.03 6.56
C PHE A 52 -4.10 15.78 5.27
N ILE A 53 -3.39 15.20 4.31
CA ILE A 53 -3.90 14.85 2.99
C ILE A 53 -4.51 13.46 3.05
N GLY A 54 -5.84 13.39 2.97
CA GLY A 54 -6.59 12.13 3.04
C GLY A 54 -6.97 11.54 1.68
N ARG A 55 -6.92 12.32 0.58
CA ARG A 55 -7.36 11.89 -0.75
C ARG A 55 -6.21 11.44 -1.62
N TRP A 56 -6.31 10.21 -2.14
CA TRP A 56 -5.25 9.55 -2.89
C TRP A 56 -5.76 8.64 -4.00
N LEU A 57 -4.99 8.51 -5.08
CA LEU A 57 -5.00 7.32 -5.93
C LEU A 57 -3.94 6.35 -5.39
N LEU A 58 -4.37 5.18 -4.95
CA LEU A 58 -3.51 4.10 -4.50
C LEU A 58 -3.46 2.99 -5.54
N LEU A 59 -2.27 2.53 -5.87
CA LEU A 59 -2.08 1.33 -6.69
C LEU A 59 -2.18 0.09 -5.80
N ASP A 60 -2.78 -0.99 -6.34
CA ASP A 60 -2.72 -2.30 -5.68
C ASP A 60 -1.29 -2.62 -5.26
N PRO A 61 -1.08 -3.22 -4.08
CA PRO A 61 0.24 -3.47 -3.54
C PRO A 61 1.08 -4.37 -4.44
N ILE A 62 2.34 -4.00 -4.61
CA ILE A 62 3.33 -4.74 -5.40
C ILE A 62 4.14 -5.63 -4.46
N SER A 63 4.12 -6.93 -4.68
CA SER A 63 4.95 -7.86 -3.92
C SER A 63 6.42 -7.71 -4.31
N LYS A 64 7.28 -7.45 -3.32
CA LYS A 64 8.74 -7.49 -3.40
C LYS A 64 9.26 -8.17 -2.12
N PRO A 65 9.18 -9.51 -2.05
CA PRO A 65 9.55 -10.23 -0.83
C PRO A 65 11.00 -9.95 -0.42
N ASN A 66 11.20 -9.82 0.87
CA ASN A 66 12.51 -9.74 1.51
C ASN A 66 12.45 -10.48 2.85
N ARG A 67 13.59 -10.77 3.43
CA ARG A 67 13.68 -11.53 4.68
C ARG A 67 13.21 -10.73 5.87
N SER A 68 13.53 -9.45 5.91
CA SER A 68 13.29 -8.58 7.05
C SER A 68 13.33 -7.11 6.62
N ASN A 69 12.71 -6.23 7.40
CA ASN A 69 12.75 -4.79 7.16
C ASN A 69 14.13 -4.16 7.46
N THR A 70 15.07 -4.91 8.03
CA THR A 70 16.43 -4.42 8.30
C THR A 70 17.21 -4.06 7.03
N VAL A 71 16.77 -4.54 5.86
CA VAL A 71 17.37 -4.20 4.56
C VAL A 71 16.96 -2.82 4.04
N PHE A 72 15.98 -2.15 4.66
CA PHE A 72 15.42 -0.88 4.18
C PHE A 72 16.35 0.32 4.42
N VAL A 73 17.57 0.22 3.90
CA VAL A 73 18.51 1.33 3.80
C VAL A 73 18.25 2.15 2.54
N ASP A 74 18.75 3.38 2.46
CA ASP A 74 18.50 4.31 1.36
C ASP A 74 18.75 3.70 -0.02
N SER A 75 19.87 3.01 -0.21
CA SER A 75 20.20 2.39 -1.50
C SER A 75 19.19 1.32 -1.91
N TYR A 76 18.77 0.48 -0.96
CA TYR A 76 17.79 -0.57 -1.22
C TYR A 76 16.42 0.01 -1.61
N ILE A 77 15.94 1.02 -0.87
CA ILE A 77 14.62 1.61 -1.16
C ILE A 77 14.63 2.41 -2.46
N ARG A 78 15.72 3.09 -2.80
CA ARG A 78 15.88 3.77 -4.10
C ARG A 78 15.83 2.76 -5.25
N GLU A 79 16.56 1.65 -5.15
CA GLU A 79 16.52 0.57 -6.13
C GLU A 79 15.11 -0.02 -6.24
N ALA A 80 14.46 -0.34 -5.10
CA ALA A 80 13.12 -0.89 -5.09
C ALA A 80 12.09 0.03 -5.74
N PHE A 81 12.15 1.34 -5.50
CA PHE A 81 11.19 2.29 -6.05
C PHE A 81 11.51 2.76 -7.47
N GLN A 82 12.73 2.56 -7.96
CA GLN A 82 13.11 2.83 -9.36
C GLN A 82 12.88 1.62 -10.27
N ARG A 83 12.66 0.44 -9.72
CA ARG A 83 12.45 -0.79 -10.48
C ARG A 83 11.17 -0.73 -11.31
N GLU A 84 11.26 -1.18 -12.57
CA GLU A 84 10.10 -1.36 -13.43
C GLU A 84 9.37 -2.67 -13.12
N TYR A 85 8.25 -2.60 -12.42
CA TYR A 85 7.36 -3.74 -12.16
C TYR A 85 6.38 -4.00 -13.32
N TYR A 86 6.19 -3.01 -14.20
CA TYR A 86 5.46 -3.16 -15.46
C TYR A 86 6.11 -2.28 -16.52
N LYS A 87 5.93 -2.65 -17.78
CA LYS A 87 6.55 -1.94 -18.91
C LYS A 87 6.15 -0.47 -18.94
N GLY A 88 7.12 0.41 -18.88
CA GLY A 88 6.93 1.86 -18.91
C GLY A 88 6.53 2.47 -17.56
N MET A 89 6.73 1.77 -16.45
CA MET A 89 6.42 2.28 -15.11
C MET A 89 7.20 3.58 -14.81
N ALA A 90 8.49 3.58 -15.04
CA ALA A 90 9.32 4.77 -14.80
C ALA A 90 8.86 5.95 -15.64
N ALA A 91 8.59 5.73 -16.93
CA ALA A 91 8.06 6.77 -17.80
C ALA A 91 6.70 7.28 -17.33
N SER A 92 5.77 6.39 -16.95
CA SER A 92 4.45 6.75 -16.43
C SER A 92 4.56 7.56 -15.13
N MET A 93 5.37 7.09 -14.19
CA MET A 93 5.54 7.74 -12.88
C MET A 93 6.32 9.06 -12.94
N ASN A 94 7.07 9.30 -14.01
CA ASN A 94 7.81 10.56 -14.23
C ASN A 94 7.06 11.55 -15.13
N THR A 95 5.92 11.16 -15.70
CA THR A 95 5.08 12.03 -16.55
C THR A 95 3.64 12.12 -16.03
N LEU A 96 3.47 12.08 -14.71
CA LEU A 96 2.15 12.18 -14.07
C LEU A 96 1.43 13.49 -14.40
N ASP A 97 2.17 14.56 -14.72
CA ASP A 97 1.63 15.84 -15.22
C ASP A 97 0.84 15.68 -16.52
N LYS A 98 1.21 14.70 -17.35
CA LYS A 98 0.57 14.41 -18.64
C LYS A 98 -0.27 13.14 -18.64
N ASN A 99 0.14 12.16 -17.83
CA ASN A 99 -0.40 10.82 -17.80
C ASN A 99 -0.84 10.42 -16.39
N PHE A 100 -1.65 11.27 -15.72
CA PHE A 100 -2.14 10.96 -14.38
C PHE A 100 -3.03 9.70 -14.43
N PRO A 101 -2.84 8.74 -13.52
CA PRO A 101 -3.64 7.52 -13.50
C PRO A 101 -5.10 7.82 -13.17
N LYS A 102 -5.99 6.92 -13.61
CA LYS A 102 -7.44 7.05 -13.37
C LYS A 102 -7.92 5.99 -12.41
N ASP A 103 -8.97 6.32 -11.66
CA ASP A 103 -9.66 5.32 -10.85
C ASP A 103 -10.11 4.13 -11.72
N GLY A 104 -9.91 2.93 -11.21
CA GLY A 104 -10.23 1.70 -11.92
C GLY A 104 -9.25 1.30 -13.03
N GLN A 105 -8.25 2.13 -13.36
CA GLN A 105 -7.24 1.80 -14.38
C GLN A 105 -6.47 0.53 -14.00
N LYS A 106 -6.47 -0.44 -14.93
CA LYS A 106 -5.80 -1.73 -14.74
C LYS A 106 -4.46 -1.76 -15.47
N ILE A 107 -3.46 -2.37 -14.84
CA ILE A 107 -2.10 -2.51 -15.35
C ILE A 107 -1.67 -3.97 -15.22
N LYS A 108 -1.18 -4.56 -16.32
CA LYS A 108 -0.54 -5.88 -16.28
C LYS A 108 0.91 -5.71 -15.82
N ALA A 109 1.28 -6.42 -14.76
CA ALA A 109 2.61 -6.33 -14.16
C ALA A 109 3.21 -7.73 -13.96
N VAL A 110 4.53 -7.77 -13.82
CA VAL A 110 5.27 -8.94 -13.35
C VAL A 110 5.96 -8.54 -12.06
N VAL A 111 5.55 -9.16 -10.97
CA VAL A 111 6.06 -8.87 -9.63
C VAL A 111 6.87 -10.03 -9.09
N ASP A 112 7.61 -9.79 -8.02
CA ASP A 112 8.33 -10.84 -7.31
C ASP A 112 7.35 -11.64 -6.45
N GLY A 113 7.02 -12.84 -6.89
CA GLY A 113 6.34 -13.81 -6.05
C GLY A 113 7.35 -14.61 -5.21
N GLN A 114 6.91 -15.15 -4.10
CA GLN A 114 7.71 -16.09 -3.32
C GLN A 114 7.28 -17.52 -3.65
N LYS A 115 8.23 -18.40 -3.90
CA LYS A 115 7.95 -19.82 -4.06
C LYS A 115 7.26 -20.37 -2.80
N PRO A 116 6.17 -21.11 -2.93
CA PRO A 116 5.57 -21.77 -1.79
C PRO A 116 6.59 -22.64 -1.04
N VAL A 117 6.57 -22.54 0.28
CA VAL A 117 7.46 -23.36 1.12
C VAL A 117 6.90 -24.77 1.20
N ASP A 118 7.73 -25.75 0.86
CA ASP A 118 7.44 -27.17 1.11
C ASP A 118 7.65 -27.48 2.59
N LEU A 119 6.58 -27.50 3.36
CA LEU A 119 6.63 -27.80 4.79
C LEU A 119 7.01 -29.26 5.10
N THR A 120 6.96 -30.17 4.08
CA THR A 120 7.40 -31.55 4.26
C THR A 120 8.92 -31.67 4.28
N ALA A 121 9.63 -30.75 3.64
CA ALA A 121 11.08 -30.64 3.65
C ALA A 121 11.67 -30.02 4.93
N GLY A 122 10.81 -29.65 5.89
CA GLY A 122 11.18 -28.96 7.13
C GLY A 122 10.89 -27.46 7.07
N ARG A 123 11.01 -26.78 8.20
CA ARG A 123 10.81 -25.33 8.25
C ARG A 123 12.03 -24.62 7.69
N PRO A 124 11.84 -23.61 6.78
CA PRO A 124 12.93 -22.77 6.33
C PRO A 124 13.64 -22.13 7.52
N ARG A 125 14.94 -22.02 7.44
CA ARG A 125 15.71 -21.30 8.46
C ARG A 125 15.40 -19.82 8.34
N PHE A 126 15.29 -19.14 9.48
CA PHE A 126 14.93 -17.71 9.53
C PHE A 126 15.84 -16.80 8.70
N TYR A 127 17.07 -17.22 8.47
CA TYR A 127 18.08 -16.47 7.70
C TYR A 127 18.17 -16.85 6.21
N GLU A 128 17.35 -17.80 5.75
CA GLU A 128 17.31 -18.13 4.31
C GLU A 128 16.52 -17.06 3.55
N GLU A 129 17.12 -16.56 2.48
CA GLU A 129 16.42 -15.65 1.59
C GLU A 129 15.26 -16.38 0.90
N PRO A 130 14.12 -15.70 0.67
CA PRO A 130 13.01 -16.30 -0.03
C PRO A 130 13.40 -16.61 -1.49
N GLU A 131 13.07 -17.79 -1.99
CA GLU A 131 13.19 -18.09 -3.41
C GLU A 131 12.15 -17.29 -4.19
N ILE A 132 12.63 -16.37 -5.04
CA ILE A 132 11.78 -15.45 -5.80
C ILE A 132 11.43 -16.08 -7.14
N ILE A 133 10.13 -16.06 -7.47
CA ILE A 133 9.61 -16.47 -8.78
C ILE A 133 8.81 -15.30 -9.39
N PRO A 134 8.96 -15.02 -10.70
CA PRO A 134 8.14 -14.02 -11.37
C PRO A 134 6.65 -14.39 -11.35
N GLN A 135 5.81 -13.47 -10.93
CA GLN A 135 4.36 -13.65 -10.87
C GLN A 135 3.65 -12.60 -11.72
N LYS A 136 2.83 -13.05 -12.68
CA LYS A 136 1.98 -12.17 -13.49
C LYS A 136 0.75 -11.77 -12.68
N VAL A 137 0.51 -10.47 -12.56
CA VAL A 137 -0.63 -9.91 -11.83
C VAL A 137 -1.31 -8.81 -12.65
N THR A 138 -2.52 -8.47 -12.27
CA THR A 138 -3.19 -7.25 -12.76
C THR A 138 -3.38 -6.32 -11.57
N LEU A 139 -2.67 -5.19 -11.59
CA LEU A 139 -2.78 -4.13 -10.61
C LEU A 139 -3.87 -3.14 -11.02
N LYS A 140 -4.52 -2.52 -10.06
CA LYS A 140 -5.56 -1.53 -10.29
C LYS A 140 -5.30 -0.28 -9.44
N TRP A 141 -5.57 0.90 -10.00
CA TRP A 141 -5.60 2.16 -9.27
C TRP A 141 -6.97 2.37 -8.62
N HIS A 142 -6.97 2.91 -7.39
CA HIS A 142 -8.16 3.17 -6.60
C HIS A 142 -8.14 4.60 -6.06
N ALA A 143 -9.12 5.41 -6.47
CA ALA A 143 -9.32 6.75 -5.93
C ALA A 143 -10.11 6.64 -4.62
N ILE A 144 -9.49 7.04 -3.52
CA ILE A 144 -10.06 6.90 -2.18
C ILE A 144 -9.88 8.15 -1.33
N ASP A 145 -10.77 8.34 -0.38
CA ASP A 145 -10.63 9.26 0.75
C ASP A 145 -10.40 8.46 2.04
N SER A 146 -9.30 8.74 2.73
CA SER A 146 -9.06 8.20 4.08
C SER A 146 -9.97 8.90 5.08
N LYS A 147 -10.60 8.12 5.97
CA LYS A 147 -11.42 8.64 7.07
C LYS A 147 -10.61 9.00 8.31
N PHE A 148 -9.29 8.86 8.23
CA PHE A 148 -8.34 9.16 9.29
C PHE A 148 -7.25 10.07 8.76
N PHE A 149 -6.53 10.76 9.66
CA PHE A 149 -5.39 11.58 9.28
C PHE A 149 -4.28 10.78 8.59
N ASN A 150 -4.19 9.48 8.87
CA ASN A 150 -3.25 8.55 8.24
C ASN A 150 -3.97 7.58 7.30
N VAL A 151 -3.30 7.24 6.22
CA VAL A 151 -3.77 6.29 5.22
C VAL A 151 -3.40 4.88 5.65
N LYS A 152 -4.40 4.06 5.97
CA LYS A 152 -4.24 2.69 6.48
C LYS A 152 -3.96 1.70 5.34
N LEU A 153 -2.72 1.67 4.83
CA LEU A 153 -2.33 0.84 3.68
C LEU A 153 -2.60 -0.65 3.90
N PHE A 154 -2.40 -1.15 5.12
CA PHE A 154 -2.74 -2.53 5.45
C PHE A 154 -4.23 -2.83 5.23
N ARG A 155 -5.11 -1.87 5.56
CA ARG A 155 -6.55 -2.01 5.33
C ARG A 155 -6.94 -1.86 3.87
N PHE A 156 -6.21 -1.04 3.13
CA PHE A 156 -6.34 -0.95 1.68
C PHE A 156 -5.97 -2.27 0.99
N ALA A 157 -4.91 -2.93 1.43
CA ALA A 157 -4.41 -4.18 0.85
C ALA A 157 -5.16 -5.44 1.32
N THR A 158 -6.32 -5.30 1.95
CA THR A 158 -7.08 -6.45 2.45
C THR A 158 -7.47 -7.42 1.34
N GLY A 159 -7.33 -8.72 1.60
CA GLY A 159 -7.54 -9.79 0.62
C GLY A 159 -6.30 -10.16 -0.19
N GLN A 160 -5.19 -9.44 -0.02
CA GLN A 160 -3.88 -9.80 -0.60
C GLN A 160 -3.12 -10.74 0.36
N ASP A 161 -2.24 -11.57 -0.18
CA ASP A 161 -1.33 -12.37 0.65
C ASP A 161 -0.21 -11.47 1.23
N LEU A 162 -0.47 -10.92 2.40
CA LEU A 162 0.43 -9.99 3.11
C LEU A 162 1.29 -10.68 4.17
N THR A 163 1.43 -12.00 4.13
CA THR A 163 2.22 -12.75 5.12
C THR A 163 3.73 -12.61 4.93
N ARG A 164 4.16 -11.83 3.94
CA ARG A 164 5.56 -11.65 3.55
C ARG A 164 6.03 -10.23 3.79
N TYR A 165 7.32 -10.09 4.11
CA TYR A 165 7.97 -8.79 4.10
C TYR A 165 8.18 -8.30 2.66
N GLY A 166 8.22 -6.97 2.49
CA GLY A 166 8.44 -6.35 1.20
C GLY A 166 7.17 -6.26 0.35
N VAL A 167 6.24 -5.43 0.77
CA VAL A 167 5.08 -5.01 -0.01
C VAL A 167 5.21 -3.51 -0.30
N ILE A 168 5.20 -3.13 -1.57
CA ILE A 168 5.32 -1.74 -2.01
C ILE A 168 3.94 -1.19 -2.31
N PHE A 169 3.65 -0.03 -1.76
CA PHE A 169 2.45 0.78 -2.05
C PHE A 169 2.85 2.05 -2.79
N TRP A 170 2.15 2.36 -3.86
CA TRP A 170 2.27 3.64 -4.56
C TRP A 170 1.03 4.49 -4.32
N ALA A 171 1.25 5.74 -3.99
CA ALA A 171 0.22 6.72 -3.76
C ALA A 171 0.51 7.97 -4.59
N VAL A 172 -0.49 8.51 -5.29
CA VAL A 172 -0.38 9.77 -6.01
C VAL A 172 -1.60 10.63 -5.72
N THR A 173 -1.40 11.94 -5.65
CA THR A 173 -2.48 12.91 -5.50
C THR A 173 -2.10 14.24 -6.15
N VAL A 174 -3.09 15.06 -6.45
CA VAL A 174 -2.89 16.40 -6.98
C VAL A 174 -3.25 17.42 -5.91
N ILE A 175 -2.35 18.35 -5.70
CA ILE A 175 -2.53 19.52 -4.83
C ILE A 175 -2.74 20.75 -5.72
N ASN A 176 -3.86 21.42 -5.60
CA ASN A 176 -4.14 22.66 -6.30
C ASN A 176 -3.97 23.86 -5.36
N CYS A 177 -3.30 24.88 -5.85
CA CYS A 177 -3.04 26.12 -5.14
C CYS A 177 -3.56 27.32 -5.96
N GLU A 178 -4.21 28.27 -5.33
CA GLU A 178 -4.67 29.51 -5.99
C GLU A 178 -3.51 30.45 -6.34
N GLU A 179 -2.43 30.38 -5.57
CA GLU A 179 -1.19 31.15 -5.71
C GLU A 179 0.02 30.30 -5.34
N ASP A 180 1.24 30.79 -5.62
CA ASP A 180 2.46 30.13 -5.15
C ASP A 180 2.51 30.19 -3.61
N ILE A 181 2.79 29.05 -2.96
CA ILE A 181 3.01 28.97 -1.52
C ILE A 181 4.46 28.59 -1.28
N GLU A 182 5.26 29.55 -0.91
CA GLU A 182 6.69 29.42 -0.75
C GLU A 182 7.08 28.96 0.67
N ASN A 183 8.30 28.42 0.81
CA ASN A 183 8.91 28.04 2.09
C ASN A 183 8.10 27.02 2.88
N VAL A 184 7.33 26.18 2.22
CA VAL A 184 6.64 25.07 2.87
C VAL A 184 7.55 23.84 2.95
N ARG A 185 7.24 22.94 3.87
CA ARG A 185 7.91 21.64 3.99
C ARG A 185 6.88 20.53 3.90
N LEU A 186 7.23 19.47 3.21
CA LEU A 186 6.45 18.23 3.20
C LEU A 186 6.81 17.43 4.45
N ALA A 187 5.91 17.37 5.43
CA ALA A 187 6.06 16.58 6.64
C ALA A 187 5.41 15.20 6.45
N VAL A 188 6.15 14.16 6.74
CA VAL A 188 5.77 12.77 6.46
C VAL A 188 6.01 11.88 7.66
N GLY A 189 5.09 10.96 7.89
CA GLY A 189 5.28 9.79 8.75
C GLY A 189 4.86 8.52 8.01
N SER A 190 5.63 7.44 8.14
CA SER A 190 5.26 6.14 7.57
C SER A 190 5.75 4.98 8.41
N ASN A 191 5.07 3.84 8.31
CA ASN A 191 5.65 2.58 8.77
C ASN A 191 6.73 2.15 7.79
N SER A 192 7.79 1.56 8.34
CA SER A 192 8.99 1.14 7.61
C SER A 192 9.53 2.25 6.70
N ALA A 193 9.91 1.95 5.47
CA ALA A 193 10.58 2.92 4.62
C ALA A 193 9.64 3.53 3.60
N SER A 194 9.87 4.80 3.27
CA SER A 194 9.11 5.50 2.23
C SER A 194 9.95 6.56 1.52
N MET A 195 9.50 6.95 0.35
CA MET A 195 10.12 8.02 -0.44
C MET A 195 9.03 8.83 -1.13
N TRP A 196 9.23 10.14 -1.19
CA TRP A 196 8.23 11.11 -1.61
C TRP A 196 8.80 12.10 -2.59
N TRP A 197 8.00 12.46 -3.59
CA TRP A 197 8.37 13.40 -4.64
C TRP A 197 7.25 14.43 -4.82
N LEU A 198 7.65 15.68 -4.95
CA LEU A 198 6.80 16.79 -5.36
C LEU A 198 7.18 17.20 -6.79
N ASN A 199 6.25 17.19 -7.73
CA ASN A 199 6.49 17.56 -9.13
C ASN A 199 7.69 16.80 -9.76
N ASN A 200 7.84 15.51 -9.41
CA ASN A 200 8.93 14.60 -9.79
C ASN A 200 10.30 14.86 -9.12
N GLU A 201 10.43 15.90 -8.33
CA GLU A 201 11.65 16.14 -7.55
C GLU A 201 11.54 15.41 -6.19
N GLU A 202 12.64 14.74 -5.79
CA GLU A 202 12.70 14.06 -4.50
C GLU A 202 12.58 15.08 -3.37
N ALA A 203 11.62 14.86 -2.48
CA ALA A 203 11.36 15.74 -1.35
C ALA A 203 11.77 15.12 -0.01
N VAL A 204 11.42 13.85 0.22
CA VAL A 204 11.67 13.16 1.49
C VAL A 204 12.00 11.70 1.23
N ILE A 205 12.99 11.18 1.96
CA ILE A 205 13.27 9.75 2.09
C ILE A 205 13.30 9.37 3.57
N LEU A 206 12.54 8.35 3.94
CA LEU A 206 12.56 7.73 5.25
C LEU A 206 13.02 6.28 5.10
N SER A 207 14.21 5.98 5.56
CA SER A 207 14.77 4.63 5.57
C SER A 207 14.59 3.96 6.95
N GLY A 208 14.82 2.65 6.98
CA GLY A 208 14.79 1.84 8.19
C GLY A 208 13.43 1.20 8.49
N ASP A 209 13.44 0.32 9.49
CA ASP A 209 12.23 -0.30 10.04
C ASP A 209 11.69 0.59 11.16
N ARG A 210 10.70 1.39 10.85
CA ARG A 210 10.17 2.42 11.75
C ARG A 210 8.67 2.30 11.95
N ARG A 211 8.19 2.80 13.08
CA ARG A 211 6.77 2.97 13.33
C ARG A 211 6.30 4.28 12.69
N MET A 212 5.06 4.31 12.24
CA MET A 212 4.44 5.55 11.78
C MET A 212 4.32 6.54 12.94
N VAL A 213 5.00 7.65 12.80
CA VAL A 213 4.95 8.81 13.70
C VAL A 213 4.59 10.02 12.85
N MET A 214 3.71 10.86 13.37
CA MET A 214 3.32 12.11 12.70
C MET A 214 4.55 13.01 12.56
N ASP A 215 4.78 13.56 11.35
CA ASP A 215 5.88 14.46 11.03
C ASP A 215 7.28 13.92 11.41
N ASP A 216 7.46 12.61 11.27
CA ASP A 216 8.71 11.93 11.61
C ASP A 216 9.91 12.46 10.80
N CYS A 217 9.64 12.95 9.59
CA CYS A 217 10.62 13.64 8.74
C CYS A 217 9.94 14.76 7.97
N ALA A 218 10.66 15.85 7.75
CA ALA A 218 10.22 16.94 6.88
C ALA A 218 11.26 17.21 5.80
N SER A 219 10.79 17.60 4.61
CA SER A 219 11.64 18.00 3.50
C SER A 219 12.44 19.27 3.81
N GLU A 220 13.40 19.60 2.95
CA GLU A 220 13.86 20.97 2.77
C GLU A 220 12.69 21.88 2.36
N ARG A 221 12.95 23.20 2.26
CA ARG A 221 11.94 24.15 1.81
C ARG A 221 11.56 23.88 0.36
N LEU A 222 10.25 23.83 0.13
CA LEU A 222 9.62 23.63 -1.17
C LEU A 222 8.75 24.83 -1.52
N THR A 223 8.35 24.93 -2.76
CA THR A 223 7.30 25.84 -3.21
C THR A 223 6.18 25.01 -3.86
N LEU A 224 4.98 25.12 -3.33
CA LEU A 224 3.79 24.68 -4.03
C LEU A 224 3.45 25.77 -5.06
N LYS A 225 3.48 25.42 -6.34
CA LYS A 225 3.21 26.35 -7.42
C LYS A 225 1.71 26.60 -7.57
N LYS A 226 1.35 27.78 -8.02
CA LYS A 226 -0.01 28.09 -8.46
C LYS A 226 -0.49 27.04 -9.45
N GLY A 227 -1.72 26.57 -9.27
CA GLY A 227 -2.31 25.49 -10.05
C GLY A 227 -1.91 24.13 -9.52
N LYS A 228 -1.67 23.19 -10.42
CA LYS A 228 -1.46 21.77 -10.14
C LYS A 228 -0.05 21.46 -9.64
N ASN A 229 0.04 20.80 -8.50
CA ASN A 229 1.25 20.15 -8.01
C ASN A 229 0.95 18.66 -7.82
N ILE A 230 1.88 17.81 -8.19
CA ILE A 230 1.70 16.35 -8.07
C ILE A 230 2.58 15.83 -6.94
N LEU A 231 1.92 15.27 -5.94
CA LEU A 231 2.58 14.58 -4.85
C LEU A 231 2.52 13.06 -5.10
N LYS A 232 3.68 12.44 -5.15
CA LYS A 232 3.87 11.00 -5.34
C LYS A 232 4.60 10.42 -4.13
N GLY A 233 4.12 9.29 -3.63
CA GLY A 233 4.76 8.56 -2.55
C GLY A 233 4.86 7.07 -2.84
N ALA A 234 5.93 6.46 -2.36
CA ALA A 234 6.11 5.01 -2.31
C ALA A 234 6.43 4.59 -0.89
N VAL A 235 5.75 3.55 -0.40
CA VAL A 235 5.97 2.98 0.94
C VAL A 235 6.26 1.50 0.79
N ILE A 236 7.33 1.01 1.42
CA ILE A 236 7.65 -0.41 1.45
C ILE A 236 7.58 -0.92 2.89
N ASN A 237 6.84 -2.00 3.11
CA ASN A 237 6.70 -2.62 4.42
C ASN A 237 6.52 -4.13 4.32
N GLY A 238 6.60 -4.80 5.46
CA GLY A 238 6.27 -6.21 5.63
C GLY A 238 4.82 -6.43 6.06
N PRO A 239 4.47 -7.65 6.48
CA PRO A 239 3.14 -7.95 6.99
C PRO A 239 2.89 -7.20 8.30
N GLY A 240 1.66 -6.75 8.50
CA GLY A 240 1.26 -6.04 9.70
C GLY A 240 0.76 -4.64 9.38
N MET A 241 0.87 -3.72 10.34
CA MET A 241 0.43 -2.35 10.14
C MET A 241 1.33 -1.63 9.14
N SER A 242 0.71 -1.06 8.11
CA SER A 242 1.35 -0.17 7.15
C SER A 242 0.47 1.06 7.02
N ASP A 243 1.02 2.19 7.38
CA ASP A 243 0.34 3.47 7.34
C ASP A 243 1.28 4.54 6.83
N PHE A 244 0.74 5.62 6.32
CA PHE A 244 1.46 6.89 6.20
C PHE A 244 0.55 8.06 6.54
N CYS A 245 1.15 9.17 6.93
CA CYS A 245 0.49 10.46 6.99
C CYS A 245 1.37 11.52 6.35
N VAL A 246 0.75 12.48 5.68
CA VAL A 246 1.44 13.53 4.93
C VAL A 246 0.68 14.83 5.06
N ARG A 247 1.41 15.91 5.28
CA ARG A 247 0.91 17.27 5.24
C ARG A 247 1.99 18.25 4.82
N PHE A 248 1.58 19.43 4.39
CA PHE A 248 2.49 20.56 4.26
C PHE A 248 2.42 21.43 5.51
N ILE A 249 3.58 21.89 5.95
CA ILE A 249 3.72 22.83 7.07
C ILE A 249 4.51 24.06 6.63
N ASP A 250 4.18 25.21 7.19
CA ASP A 250 4.91 26.45 6.97
C ASP A 250 6.20 26.51 7.81
N GLU A 251 6.92 27.64 7.74
CA GLU A 251 8.16 27.85 8.51
C GLU A 251 7.95 27.88 10.03
N ALA A 252 6.74 28.18 10.48
CA ALA A 252 6.37 28.14 11.90
C ALA A 252 5.85 26.77 12.35
N GLY A 253 5.87 25.76 11.46
CA GLY A 253 5.34 24.43 11.72
C GLY A 253 3.81 24.34 11.69
N LYS A 254 3.12 25.39 11.22
CA LYS A 254 1.66 25.39 11.11
C LYS A 254 1.24 24.66 9.84
N PRO A 255 0.11 23.92 9.88
CA PRO A 255 -0.40 23.24 8.69
C PRO A 255 -0.81 24.21 7.58
N VAL A 256 -0.46 23.89 6.34
CA VAL A 256 -0.93 24.57 5.13
C VAL A 256 -2.30 24.00 4.78
N THR A 257 -3.35 24.82 4.87
CA THR A 257 -4.73 24.40 4.65
C THR A 257 -5.42 25.12 3.47
N ASN A 258 -4.79 26.16 2.93
CA ASN A 258 -5.27 26.92 1.77
C ASN A 258 -4.93 26.26 0.42
N ILE A 259 -5.11 24.94 0.36
CA ILE A 259 -4.91 24.08 -0.79
C ILE A 259 -6.14 23.20 -0.99
N THR A 260 -6.35 22.70 -2.21
CA THR A 260 -7.35 21.67 -2.46
C THR A 260 -6.70 20.43 -3.06
N ILE A 261 -7.35 19.29 -2.92
CA ILE A 261 -6.81 17.98 -3.24
C ILE A 261 -7.77 17.26 -4.18
N THR A 262 -7.20 16.67 -5.25
CA THR A 262 -7.96 15.89 -6.21
C THR A 262 -7.17 14.67 -6.70
N THR A 263 -7.85 13.73 -7.34
CA THR A 263 -7.26 12.54 -8.00
C THR A 263 -7.38 12.62 -9.52
N LYS A 264 -7.39 13.87 -10.07
CA LYS A 264 -7.56 14.10 -11.52
C LYS A 264 -6.55 15.07 -12.08
#